data_bd353a6fc3910f1c31044fd3fa7c2e00
#
_entry.id   bd353a6fc3910f1c31044fd3fa7c2e00
#
_cell.length_a   1.000
_cell.length_b   1.000
_cell.length_c   1.000
_cell.angle_alpha   90.00
_cell.angle_beta   90.00
_cell.angle_gamma   90.00
#
_symmetry.space_group_name_H-M   'P 1'
#
loop_
_entity.id
_entity.type
_entity.pdbx_description
1 polymer ?
#
loop_
_entity_poly.entity_id
_entity_poly.type
_entity_poly.pdbx_seq_one_letter_code
_entity_poly.pdbx_strand_id
1 'polypeptide(L)'
;MKSEKEDQGVSGPVQVSFGDQYMPYHGAWLRAFDSLGWPQTEDPIKGAGVGPFVTPGAIDPATRTRSHAAAAYLTADVTKRTNLRIMTGARVDKIAFDGSDAGPATARSIKFTKDGQKYTVSASREVILAAGTTQTPQLLELSGIGNASLLRSHGIQPLVDLAGVGENLQDHGIVSFGYEVADGMPSGDMARDPAVAAAAMSAYQKDGSGPLGMVPLVSAFMPCVDFPGDKREHLLQTIDSSLDDPKLPVTYRKQYSILRGMLKDSNEPTAQYILAPFQLLPRAGPNAKDIFGMSHPGNFISIVSLLSHPLSRGSVHVSSADPAAAPTIDSGILRHPADVELQARHSIWMEKITETEAMAQLLKPGGQRLHAPDKVAELEKAQDLCKELVLSMYHVSGTCAMMPREDGGVVDPRLKVYGTSNVRVVDASLFPLVPRGNIQATVFAVAEKAADIIKEDLARS
;
A
#
# COMPACT_ATOMS: atom_id res chain seq x y z
N MET A 1 -2.98 4.24 25.68
CA MET A 1 -3.72 5.11 24.74
C MET A 1 -5.18 5.04 25.12
N LYS A 2 -5.83 6.15 25.45
CA LYS A 2 -7.30 6.19 25.59
C LYS A 2 -7.84 6.60 24.23
N SER A 3 -8.30 5.64 23.44
CA SER A 3 -9.07 5.94 22.22
C SER A 3 -10.46 6.44 22.65
N GLU A 4 -10.91 7.54 22.10
CA GLU A 4 -12.29 7.94 22.24
C GLU A 4 -13.15 7.02 21.38
N LYS A 5 -14.10 6.33 22.03
CA LYS A 5 -14.91 5.27 21.39
C LYS A 5 -15.79 5.77 20.23
N GLU A 6 -16.00 7.09 20.13
CA GLU A 6 -16.88 7.69 19.12
C GLU A 6 -16.31 7.65 17.69
N ASP A 7 -14.98 7.61 17.53
CA ASP A 7 -14.31 7.62 16.22
C ASP A 7 -13.92 6.21 15.75
N GLN A 8 -14.17 5.17 16.54
CA GLN A 8 -13.77 3.81 16.22
C GLN A 8 -14.98 2.90 16.08
N GLY A 9 -14.98 2.09 15.03
CA GLY A 9 -15.96 1.01 14.88
C GLY A 9 -15.79 -0.02 16.00
N VAL A 10 -16.89 -0.34 16.69
CA VAL A 10 -16.90 -1.30 17.83
C VAL A 10 -17.62 -2.61 17.50
N SER A 11 -18.21 -2.74 16.32
CA SER A 11 -19.06 -3.87 15.92
C SER A 11 -18.83 -4.36 14.49
N GLY A 12 -17.82 -3.85 13.80
CA GLY A 12 -17.49 -4.27 12.43
C GLY A 12 -16.92 -5.70 12.35
N PRO A 13 -17.01 -6.36 11.20
CA PRO A 13 -16.52 -7.73 11.01
C PRO A 13 -14.99 -7.82 11.05
N VAL A 14 -14.29 -6.78 10.65
CA VAL A 14 -12.82 -6.72 10.69
C VAL A 14 -12.39 -6.32 12.09
N GLN A 15 -11.67 -7.22 12.77
CA GLN A 15 -11.16 -6.98 14.10
C GLN A 15 -9.78 -6.33 14.04
N VAL A 16 -9.56 -5.33 14.89
CA VAL A 16 -8.29 -4.62 15.02
C VAL A 16 -7.91 -4.56 16.50
N SER A 17 -6.65 -4.83 16.82
CA SER A 17 -6.15 -4.76 18.19
C SER A 17 -4.68 -4.34 18.23
N PHE A 18 -4.21 -3.94 19.42
CA PHE A 18 -2.79 -3.62 19.66
C PHE A 18 -1.97 -4.83 20.13
N GLY A 19 -2.63 -6.00 20.32
CA GLY A 19 -2.04 -7.16 20.98
C GLY A 19 -1.92 -6.96 22.48
N ASP A 20 -1.44 -7.97 23.21
CA ASP A 20 -1.29 -7.96 24.69
C ASP A 20 0.12 -7.75 25.15
N GLN A 21 1.08 -7.83 24.25
CA GLN A 21 2.50 -7.77 24.58
C GLN A 21 3.17 -6.65 23.81
N TYR A 22 4.12 -6.01 24.47
CA TYR A 22 4.91 -4.94 23.90
C TYR A 22 6.40 -5.29 24.00
N MET A 23 7.13 -5.02 22.92
CA MET A 23 8.59 -5.09 22.92
C MET A 23 9.18 -3.83 23.56
N PRO A 24 10.43 -3.88 24.06
CA PRO A 24 11.13 -2.70 24.61
C PRO A 24 11.14 -1.51 23.64
N TYR A 25 11.13 -1.78 22.35
CA TYR A 25 11.13 -0.79 21.28
C TYR A 25 9.88 0.11 21.28
N HIS A 26 8.72 -0.38 21.68
CA HIS A 26 7.48 0.42 21.73
C HIS A 26 7.64 1.64 22.61
N GLY A 27 8.06 1.43 23.87
CA GLY A 27 8.26 2.53 24.80
C GLY A 27 9.46 3.41 24.44
N ALA A 28 10.55 2.82 23.92
CA ALA A 28 11.72 3.58 23.49
C ALA A 28 11.41 4.49 22.30
N TRP A 29 10.63 4.01 21.34
CA TRP A 29 10.18 4.79 20.18
C TRP A 29 9.42 6.05 20.58
N LEU A 30 8.41 5.91 21.46
CA LEU A 30 7.64 7.05 21.95
C LEU A 30 8.53 8.08 22.67
N ARG A 31 9.44 7.62 23.55
CA ARG A 31 10.39 8.52 24.26
C ARG A 31 11.41 9.18 23.31
N ALA A 32 11.87 8.44 22.28
CA ALA A 32 12.79 8.99 21.29
C ALA A 32 12.16 10.17 20.54
N PHE A 33 10.95 10.01 20.06
CA PHE A 33 10.23 11.08 19.36
C PHE A 33 9.91 12.26 20.30
N ASP A 34 9.51 11.99 21.54
CA ASP A 34 9.27 13.03 22.54
C ASP A 34 10.54 13.87 22.77
N SER A 35 11.70 13.23 22.94
CA SER A 35 12.99 13.92 23.10
C SER A 35 13.44 14.72 21.86
N LEU A 36 12.93 14.35 20.68
CA LEU A 36 13.16 15.06 19.42
C LEU A 36 12.13 16.18 19.15
N GLY A 37 11.23 16.43 20.11
CA GLY A 37 10.20 17.47 19.99
C GLY A 37 8.92 17.05 19.26
N TRP A 38 8.71 15.76 19.09
CA TRP A 38 7.53 15.17 18.45
C TRP A 38 6.78 14.22 19.39
N PRO A 39 6.18 14.72 20.49
CA PRO A 39 5.45 13.85 21.40
C PRO A 39 4.22 13.23 20.74
N GLN A 40 3.76 12.11 21.27
CA GLN A 40 2.47 11.56 20.89
C GLN A 40 1.36 12.50 21.37
N THR A 41 0.66 13.15 20.45
CA THR A 41 -0.37 14.16 20.76
C THR A 41 -1.78 13.64 20.61
N GLU A 42 -2.04 12.81 19.61
CA GLU A 42 -3.39 12.36 19.25
C GLU A 42 -3.43 10.89 18.82
N ASP A 43 -4.64 10.36 18.69
CA ASP A 43 -4.88 9.05 18.11
C ASP A 43 -4.75 9.13 16.58
N PRO A 44 -3.81 8.39 15.96
CA PRO A 44 -3.60 8.43 14.51
C PRO A 44 -4.83 7.98 13.70
N ILE A 45 -5.76 7.25 14.32
CA ILE A 45 -7.01 6.79 13.67
C ILE A 45 -7.95 7.97 13.40
N LYS A 46 -7.84 9.07 14.14
CA LYS A 46 -8.62 10.30 13.91
C LYS A 46 -8.22 11.09 12.67
N GLY A 47 -7.18 10.67 11.96
CA GLY A 47 -6.72 11.33 10.73
C GLY A 47 -5.81 12.54 10.94
N ALA A 48 -5.69 13.07 12.14
CA ALA A 48 -4.82 14.19 12.51
C ALA A 48 -3.66 13.65 13.36
N GLY A 49 -2.62 13.14 12.74
CA GLY A 49 -1.55 12.52 13.52
C GLY A 49 -0.17 12.84 12.97
N VAL A 50 0.52 13.81 13.59
CA VAL A 50 1.97 13.94 13.50
C VAL A 50 2.57 13.36 14.76
N GLY A 51 3.65 12.61 14.64
CA GLY A 51 4.34 12.00 15.77
C GLY A 51 4.19 10.48 15.87
N PRO A 52 4.73 9.87 16.92
CA PRO A 52 4.83 8.42 17.09
C PRO A 52 3.53 7.83 17.62
N PHE A 53 3.29 6.56 17.26
CA PHE A 53 2.18 5.76 17.78
C PHE A 53 2.48 4.26 17.74
N VAL A 54 1.79 3.51 18.58
CA VAL A 54 1.80 2.04 18.50
C VAL A 54 0.89 1.63 17.34
N THR A 55 1.41 0.83 16.43
CA THR A 55 0.66 0.40 15.24
C THR A 55 -0.41 -0.62 15.61
N PRO A 56 -1.70 -0.35 15.35
CA PRO A 56 -2.73 -1.38 15.49
C PRO A 56 -2.60 -2.42 14.37
N GLY A 57 -2.90 -3.66 14.68
CA GLY A 57 -2.88 -4.76 13.72
C GLY A 57 -4.26 -5.35 13.46
N ALA A 58 -4.47 -5.85 12.26
CA ALA A 58 -5.68 -6.61 11.92
C ALA A 58 -5.60 -8.02 12.57
N ILE A 59 -5.72 -8.06 13.89
CA ILE A 59 -5.67 -9.25 14.74
C ILE A 59 -6.94 -9.32 15.55
N ASP A 60 -7.62 -10.47 15.49
CA ASP A 60 -8.75 -10.77 16.36
C ASP A 60 -8.24 -10.93 17.81
N PRO A 61 -8.68 -10.09 18.76
CA PRO A 61 -8.20 -10.12 20.14
C PRO A 61 -8.56 -11.40 20.89
N ALA A 62 -9.61 -12.12 20.46
CA ALA A 62 -10.05 -13.34 21.11
C ALA A 62 -9.27 -14.57 20.67
N THR A 63 -8.97 -14.67 19.37
CA THR A 63 -8.32 -15.85 18.77
C THR A 63 -6.83 -15.65 18.48
N ARG A 64 -6.35 -14.41 18.51
CA ARG A 64 -4.99 -14.01 18.12
C ARG A 64 -4.63 -14.34 16.68
N THR A 65 -5.61 -14.65 15.86
CA THR A 65 -5.43 -14.90 14.44
C THR A 65 -5.59 -13.61 13.63
N ARG A 66 -5.06 -13.63 12.40
CA ARG A 66 -5.23 -12.48 11.50
C ARG A 66 -6.69 -12.29 11.12
N SER A 67 -7.22 -11.09 11.34
CA SER A 67 -8.52 -10.65 10.83
C SER A 67 -8.33 -10.20 9.37
N HIS A 68 -8.68 -11.05 8.43
CA HIS A 68 -8.60 -10.80 6.99
C HIS A 68 -9.98 -10.95 6.34
N ALA A 69 -10.13 -10.52 5.08
CA ALA A 69 -11.43 -10.48 4.41
C ALA A 69 -12.19 -11.82 4.45
N ALA A 70 -11.51 -12.95 4.25
CA ALA A 70 -12.18 -14.24 4.31
C ALA A 70 -12.65 -14.58 5.73
N ALA A 71 -11.84 -14.32 6.77
CA ALA A 71 -12.26 -14.56 8.16
C ALA A 71 -13.40 -13.63 8.57
N ALA A 72 -13.37 -12.37 8.13
CA ALA A 72 -14.36 -11.36 8.49
C ALA A 72 -15.70 -11.51 7.75
N TYR A 73 -15.69 -11.88 6.46
CA TYR A 73 -16.89 -11.84 5.59
C TYR A 73 -17.34 -13.19 5.07
N LEU A 74 -16.48 -14.22 5.02
CA LEU A 74 -16.84 -15.56 4.56
C LEU A 74 -16.99 -16.53 5.73
N THR A 75 -17.79 -16.13 6.72
CA THR A 75 -18.11 -16.99 7.86
C THR A 75 -18.85 -18.28 7.42
N ALA A 76 -18.90 -19.27 8.30
CA ALA A 76 -19.58 -20.55 8.01
C ALA A 76 -21.05 -20.34 7.58
N ASP A 77 -21.74 -19.34 8.11
CA ASP A 77 -23.12 -19.06 7.74
C ASP A 77 -23.24 -18.35 6.38
N VAL A 78 -22.29 -17.46 6.07
CA VAL A 78 -22.24 -16.78 4.76
C VAL A 78 -21.94 -17.79 3.66
N THR A 79 -21.02 -18.72 3.87
CA THR A 79 -20.63 -19.75 2.88
C THR A 79 -21.73 -20.76 2.59
N LYS A 80 -22.69 -20.94 3.52
CA LYS A 80 -23.87 -21.80 3.34
C LYS A 80 -25.00 -21.16 2.53
N ARG A 81 -24.92 -19.86 2.23
CA ARG A 81 -25.98 -19.15 1.48
C ARG A 81 -26.13 -19.73 0.08
N THR A 82 -27.34 -20.05 -0.31
CA THR A 82 -27.66 -20.62 -1.64
C THR A 82 -27.46 -19.67 -2.80
N ASN A 83 -27.46 -18.35 -2.51
CA ASN A 83 -27.25 -17.28 -3.48
C ASN A 83 -25.77 -16.85 -3.60
N LEU A 84 -24.84 -17.49 -2.88
CA LEU A 84 -23.41 -17.26 -2.98
C LEU A 84 -22.72 -18.50 -3.54
N ARG A 85 -21.94 -18.32 -4.61
CA ARG A 85 -21.08 -19.37 -5.16
C ARG A 85 -19.65 -18.86 -5.25
N ILE A 86 -18.71 -19.57 -4.65
CA ILE A 86 -17.28 -19.26 -4.68
C ILE A 86 -16.61 -20.31 -5.56
N MET A 87 -15.89 -19.87 -6.57
CA MET A 87 -15.12 -20.72 -7.47
C MET A 87 -13.63 -20.40 -7.33
N THR A 88 -12.87 -21.32 -6.80
CA THR A 88 -11.41 -21.23 -6.66
C THR A 88 -10.69 -21.94 -7.80
N GLY A 89 -9.43 -21.57 -8.06
CA GLY A 89 -8.64 -22.13 -9.17
C GLY A 89 -9.17 -21.73 -10.55
N ALA A 90 -9.97 -20.67 -10.63
CA ALA A 90 -10.52 -20.15 -11.88
C ALA A 90 -9.87 -18.80 -12.22
N ARG A 91 -9.15 -18.73 -13.34
CA ARG A 91 -8.59 -17.50 -13.87
C ARG A 91 -9.60 -16.87 -14.83
N VAL A 92 -10.01 -15.64 -14.52
CA VAL A 92 -10.85 -14.87 -15.45
C VAL A 92 -10.00 -14.39 -16.64
N ASP A 93 -10.41 -14.70 -17.83
CA ASP A 93 -9.67 -14.39 -19.06
C ASP A 93 -10.10 -13.04 -19.65
N LYS A 94 -11.41 -12.77 -19.70
CA LYS A 94 -11.98 -11.46 -20.12
C LYS A 94 -13.47 -11.35 -19.86
N ILE A 95 -13.97 -10.11 -19.91
CA ILE A 95 -15.41 -9.80 -19.98
C ILE A 95 -15.85 -9.83 -21.44
N ALA A 96 -17.00 -10.43 -21.71
CA ALA A 96 -17.64 -10.38 -23.02
C ALA A 96 -18.78 -9.36 -23.01
N PHE A 97 -18.75 -8.47 -23.99
CA PHE A 97 -19.72 -7.40 -24.17
C PHE A 97 -20.60 -7.65 -25.38
N ASP A 98 -21.83 -7.12 -25.34
CA ASP A 98 -22.57 -6.90 -26.58
C ASP A 98 -21.94 -5.73 -27.33
N GLY A 99 -21.66 -5.93 -28.60
CA GLY A 99 -21.26 -4.85 -29.49
C GLY A 99 -22.43 -3.88 -29.67
N SER A 100 -22.24 -2.60 -29.35
CA SER A 100 -23.20 -1.59 -29.73
C SER A 100 -22.47 -0.40 -30.33
N ASP A 101 -22.79 -0.08 -31.59
CA ASP A 101 -22.28 1.12 -32.23
C ASP A 101 -22.99 2.40 -31.73
N ALA A 102 -23.95 2.28 -30.80
CA ALA A 102 -24.87 3.36 -30.45
C ALA A 102 -25.08 3.62 -28.94
N GLY A 103 -24.21 3.12 -28.04
CA GLY A 103 -24.39 3.38 -26.60
C GLY A 103 -23.31 2.75 -25.70
N PRO A 104 -23.43 2.85 -24.37
CA PRO A 104 -22.50 2.23 -23.43
C PRO A 104 -22.44 0.71 -23.61
N ALA A 105 -21.22 0.14 -23.61
CA ALA A 105 -21.01 -1.29 -23.74
C ALA A 105 -21.62 -2.04 -22.54
N THR A 106 -22.37 -3.11 -22.81
CA THR A 106 -23.02 -3.91 -21.76
C THR A 106 -22.33 -5.26 -21.61
N ALA A 107 -21.76 -5.52 -20.45
CA ALA A 107 -21.18 -6.82 -20.11
C ALA A 107 -22.30 -7.88 -20.02
N ARG A 108 -22.14 -9.00 -20.75
CA ARG A 108 -23.08 -10.13 -20.78
C ARG A 108 -22.59 -11.36 -20.09
N SER A 109 -21.28 -11.56 -20.09
CA SER A 109 -20.68 -12.73 -19.49
C SER A 109 -19.22 -12.49 -19.16
N ILE A 110 -18.65 -13.36 -18.34
CA ILE A 110 -17.21 -13.49 -18.14
C ILE A 110 -16.74 -14.83 -18.72
N LYS A 111 -15.57 -14.81 -19.35
CA LYS A 111 -14.86 -16.02 -19.78
C LYS A 111 -13.75 -16.30 -18.82
N PHE A 112 -13.60 -17.56 -18.43
CA PHE A 112 -12.56 -17.98 -17.49
C PHE A 112 -12.05 -19.36 -17.83
N THR A 113 -10.84 -19.65 -17.37
CA THR A 113 -10.17 -20.94 -17.49
C THR A 113 -10.03 -21.58 -16.10
N LYS A 114 -10.44 -22.84 -15.99
CA LYS A 114 -10.26 -23.68 -14.80
C LYS A 114 -9.83 -25.09 -15.22
N ASP A 115 -8.79 -25.61 -14.58
CA ASP A 115 -8.25 -26.95 -14.89
C ASP A 115 -7.96 -27.17 -16.39
N GLY A 116 -7.46 -26.11 -17.07
CA GLY A 116 -7.15 -26.11 -18.51
C GLY A 116 -8.36 -25.98 -19.42
N GLN A 117 -9.60 -26.00 -18.90
CA GLN A 117 -10.82 -25.87 -19.67
C GLN A 117 -11.38 -24.47 -19.63
N LYS A 118 -11.98 -24.03 -20.76
CA LYS A 118 -12.61 -22.71 -20.88
C LYS A 118 -14.09 -22.78 -20.56
N TYR A 119 -14.55 -21.81 -19.79
CA TYR A 119 -15.93 -21.69 -19.35
C TYR A 119 -16.45 -20.27 -19.63
N THR A 120 -17.76 -20.15 -19.65
CA THR A 120 -18.46 -18.87 -19.72
C THR A 120 -19.59 -18.85 -18.69
N VAL A 121 -19.70 -17.77 -17.94
CA VAL A 121 -20.83 -17.52 -17.04
C VAL A 121 -21.48 -16.20 -17.40
N SER A 122 -22.81 -16.20 -17.53
CA SER A 122 -23.58 -15.00 -17.89
C SER A 122 -23.76 -14.08 -16.68
N ALA A 123 -23.68 -12.78 -16.94
CA ALA A 123 -24.00 -11.75 -15.97
C ALA A 123 -25.42 -11.22 -16.24
N SER A 124 -26.31 -11.42 -15.28
CA SER A 124 -27.72 -10.96 -15.42
C SER A 124 -27.91 -9.49 -15.05
N ARG A 125 -27.02 -8.93 -14.25
CA ARG A 125 -27.09 -7.55 -13.76
C ARG A 125 -25.80 -6.80 -14.05
N GLU A 126 -24.73 -7.06 -13.30
CA GLU A 126 -23.46 -6.37 -13.43
C GLU A 126 -22.26 -7.29 -13.21
N VAL A 127 -21.10 -6.85 -13.68
CA VAL A 127 -19.79 -7.44 -13.41
C VAL A 127 -19.02 -6.50 -12.51
N ILE A 128 -18.50 -7.02 -11.38
CA ILE A 128 -17.71 -6.25 -10.41
C ILE A 128 -16.27 -6.77 -10.45
N LEU A 129 -15.35 -5.89 -10.84
CA LEU A 129 -13.92 -6.18 -10.83
C LEU A 129 -13.33 -5.86 -9.45
N ALA A 130 -12.69 -6.85 -8.85
CA ALA A 130 -11.94 -6.75 -7.60
C ALA A 130 -10.66 -7.56 -7.70
N ALA A 131 -9.99 -7.49 -8.87
CA ALA A 131 -8.79 -8.26 -9.16
C ALA A 131 -7.48 -7.56 -8.73
N GLY A 132 -7.61 -6.39 -8.11
CA GLY A 132 -6.50 -5.58 -7.59
C GLY A 132 -5.83 -4.74 -8.67
N THR A 133 -4.90 -3.90 -8.22
CA THR A 133 -4.26 -2.84 -9.02
C THR A 133 -3.51 -3.33 -10.26
N THR A 134 -3.07 -4.58 -10.28
CA THR A 134 -2.35 -5.15 -11.42
C THR A 134 -3.26 -5.89 -12.40
N GLN A 135 -4.27 -6.60 -11.93
CA GLN A 135 -5.08 -7.46 -12.79
C GLN A 135 -6.42 -6.83 -13.21
N THR A 136 -6.95 -5.87 -12.46
CA THR A 136 -8.15 -5.14 -12.86
C THR A 136 -7.94 -4.36 -14.16
N PRO A 137 -6.88 -3.52 -14.33
CA PRO A 137 -6.62 -2.88 -15.63
C PRO A 137 -6.34 -3.89 -16.73
N GLN A 138 -5.58 -4.96 -16.45
CA GLN A 138 -5.30 -6.02 -17.42
C GLN A 138 -6.61 -6.66 -17.94
N LEU A 139 -7.56 -6.96 -17.06
CA LEU A 139 -8.86 -7.52 -17.46
C LEU A 139 -9.69 -6.55 -18.29
N LEU A 140 -9.68 -5.25 -17.99
CA LEU A 140 -10.32 -4.23 -18.79
C LEU A 140 -9.70 -4.18 -20.19
N GLU A 141 -8.38 -4.12 -20.30
CA GLU A 141 -7.66 -4.08 -21.56
C GLU A 141 -7.86 -5.35 -22.41
N LEU A 142 -7.76 -6.55 -21.83
CA LEU A 142 -8.08 -7.81 -22.49
C LEU A 142 -9.54 -7.87 -23.01
N SER A 143 -10.41 -7.08 -22.39
CA SER A 143 -11.83 -6.97 -22.74
C SER A 143 -12.14 -5.84 -23.74
N GLY A 144 -11.10 -5.12 -24.21
CA GLY A 144 -11.22 -4.05 -25.18
C GLY A 144 -11.48 -2.67 -24.58
N ILE A 145 -11.27 -2.48 -23.26
CA ILE A 145 -11.44 -1.20 -22.57
C ILE A 145 -10.07 -0.68 -22.13
N GLY A 146 -9.57 0.38 -22.74
CA GLY A 146 -8.24 0.93 -22.48
C GLY A 146 -7.81 1.86 -23.62
N ASN A 147 -6.51 2.20 -23.64
CA ASN A 147 -5.93 3.00 -24.70
C ASN A 147 -6.05 2.28 -26.06
N ALA A 148 -6.81 2.83 -26.98
CA ALA A 148 -7.13 2.18 -28.26
C ALA A 148 -5.88 1.85 -29.11
N SER A 149 -4.84 2.69 -29.06
CA SER A 149 -3.58 2.44 -29.78
C SER A 149 -2.82 1.27 -29.19
N LEU A 150 -2.70 1.23 -27.86
CA LEU A 150 -2.07 0.13 -27.12
C LEU A 150 -2.80 -1.20 -27.39
N LEU A 151 -4.12 -1.21 -27.30
CA LEU A 151 -4.92 -2.41 -27.52
C LEU A 151 -4.71 -2.97 -28.92
N ARG A 152 -4.75 -2.11 -29.96
CA ARG A 152 -4.49 -2.53 -31.35
C ARG A 152 -3.09 -3.09 -31.54
N SER A 153 -2.08 -2.53 -30.88
CA SER A 153 -0.70 -3.04 -31.00
C SER A 153 -0.54 -4.48 -30.47
N HIS A 154 -1.43 -4.91 -29.59
CA HIS A 154 -1.49 -6.28 -29.08
C HIS A 154 -2.58 -7.14 -29.76
N GLY A 155 -3.17 -6.66 -30.86
CA GLY A 155 -4.24 -7.39 -31.60
C GLY A 155 -5.58 -7.46 -30.85
N ILE A 156 -5.79 -6.60 -29.84
CA ILE A 156 -7.05 -6.50 -29.10
C ILE A 156 -7.89 -5.41 -29.75
N GLN A 157 -9.14 -5.78 -30.13
CA GLN A 157 -10.09 -4.83 -30.71
C GLN A 157 -10.59 -3.85 -29.63
N PRO A 158 -10.37 -2.52 -29.77
CA PRO A 158 -10.90 -1.55 -28.83
C PRO A 158 -12.43 -1.49 -28.90
N LEU A 159 -13.06 -1.54 -27.72
CA LEU A 159 -14.49 -1.36 -27.54
C LEU A 159 -14.77 0.01 -26.93
N VAL A 160 -14.02 0.41 -25.91
CA VAL A 160 -14.09 1.72 -25.28
C VAL A 160 -12.68 2.29 -25.20
N ASP A 161 -12.47 3.43 -25.86
CA ASP A 161 -11.21 4.18 -25.72
C ASP A 161 -11.23 4.93 -24.38
N LEU A 162 -10.39 4.44 -23.44
CA LEU A 162 -10.30 4.91 -22.08
C LEU A 162 -8.84 4.88 -21.63
N ALA A 163 -8.09 5.90 -22.05
CA ALA A 163 -6.64 5.95 -21.92
C ALA A 163 -6.13 5.92 -20.46
N GLY A 164 -6.98 6.19 -19.47
CA GLY A 164 -6.60 6.13 -18.05
C GLY A 164 -6.47 4.71 -17.48
N VAL A 165 -6.95 3.68 -18.21
CA VAL A 165 -6.81 2.29 -17.75
C VAL A 165 -5.34 1.89 -17.75
N GLY A 166 -4.87 1.40 -16.61
CA GLY A 166 -3.49 1.01 -16.40
C GLY A 166 -2.52 2.13 -16.05
N GLU A 167 -2.92 3.39 -16.20
CA GLU A 167 -2.13 4.57 -15.85
C GLU A 167 -2.24 4.93 -14.36
N ASN A 168 -1.41 5.87 -13.90
CA ASN A 168 -1.47 6.41 -12.54
C ASN A 168 -1.14 5.40 -11.44
N LEU A 169 -0.37 4.34 -11.74
CA LEU A 169 0.12 3.41 -10.72
C LEU A 169 0.90 4.19 -9.66
N GLN A 170 0.56 3.99 -8.42
CA GLN A 170 1.19 4.57 -7.25
C GLN A 170 1.51 3.47 -6.23
N ASP A 171 2.58 3.67 -5.47
CA ASP A 171 2.95 2.81 -4.36
C ASP A 171 3.76 3.61 -3.34
N HIS A 172 3.75 3.18 -2.11
CA HIS A 172 4.65 3.71 -1.10
C HIS A 172 6.02 3.05 -1.26
N GLY A 173 6.97 3.81 -1.82
CA GLY A 173 8.37 3.40 -1.84
C GLY A 173 8.98 3.47 -0.44
N ILE A 174 9.58 2.38 0.03
CA ILE A 174 10.24 2.31 1.33
C ILE A 174 11.75 2.28 1.21
N VAL A 175 12.43 2.96 2.12
CA VAL A 175 13.87 2.85 2.34
C VAL A 175 14.10 2.46 3.79
N SER A 176 15.00 1.52 4.05
CA SER A 176 15.26 0.99 5.39
C SER A 176 16.75 0.99 5.74
N PHE A 177 17.05 1.26 7.01
CA PHE A 177 18.34 1.02 7.60
C PHE A 177 18.22 0.02 8.76
N GLY A 178 19.13 -0.96 8.78
CA GLY A 178 19.19 -1.96 9.84
C GLY A 178 20.24 -1.62 10.89
N TYR A 179 19.94 -1.92 12.14
CA TYR A 179 20.81 -1.66 13.28
C TYR A 179 20.90 -2.91 14.16
N GLU A 180 22.12 -3.39 14.43
CA GLU A 180 22.34 -4.52 15.34
C GLU A 180 21.88 -4.17 16.75
N VAL A 181 21.08 -5.03 17.36
CA VAL A 181 20.57 -4.81 18.72
C VAL A 181 21.56 -5.24 19.78
N ALA A 182 21.47 -4.65 20.96
CA ALA A 182 22.28 -5.04 22.11
C ALA A 182 22.01 -6.51 22.51
N ASP A 183 22.99 -7.15 23.12
CA ASP A 183 22.87 -8.53 23.55
C ASP A 183 21.68 -8.70 24.51
N GLY A 184 20.86 -9.73 24.23
CA GLY A 184 19.65 -9.99 25.00
C GLY A 184 18.41 -9.20 24.55
N MET A 185 18.53 -8.26 23.61
CA MET A 185 17.37 -7.57 23.05
C MET A 185 16.62 -8.46 22.06
N PRO A 186 15.27 -8.46 22.10
CA PRO A 186 14.47 -9.32 21.23
C PRO A 186 14.56 -8.85 19.78
N SER A 187 14.69 -9.82 18.86
CA SER A 187 14.58 -9.61 17.42
C SER A 187 13.90 -10.82 16.78
N GLY A 188 13.12 -10.60 15.74
CA GLY A 188 12.56 -11.68 14.91
C GLY A 188 13.65 -12.54 14.28
N ASP A 189 14.85 -12.01 14.10
CA ASP A 189 16.01 -12.74 13.57
C ASP A 189 16.47 -13.91 14.46
N MET A 190 16.09 -13.91 15.74
CA MET A 190 16.34 -15.03 16.65
C MET A 190 15.66 -16.32 16.20
N ALA A 191 14.61 -16.23 15.41
CA ALA A 191 13.92 -17.40 14.84
C ALA A 191 14.76 -18.18 13.80
N ARG A 192 15.99 -17.73 13.50
CA ARG A 192 16.99 -18.56 12.80
C ARG A 192 17.35 -19.81 13.58
N ASP A 193 17.31 -19.74 14.92
CA ASP A 193 17.43 -20.91 15.77
C ASP A 193 16.11 -21.69 15.73
N PRO A 194 16.12 -22.94 15.24
CA PRO A 194 14.91 -23.77 15.19
C PRO A 194 14.25 -23.99 16.55
N ALA A 195 15.02 -23.99 17.65
CA ALA A 195 14.47 -24.15 18.99
C ALA A 195 13.69 -22.91 19.42
N VAL A 196 14.17 -21.71 19.09
CA VAL A 196 13.45 -20.45 19.34
C VAL A 196 12.18 -20.38 18.49
N ALA A 197 12.25 -20.74 17.22
CA ALA A 197 11.09 -20.78 16.34
C ALA A 197 10.03 -21.77 16.83
N ALA A 198 10.45 -22.97 17.24
CA ALA A 198 9.56 -24.00 17.80
C ALA A 198 8.91 -23.54 19.12
N ALA A 199 9.65 -22.89 20.00
CA ALA A 199 9.13 -22.35 21.25
C ALA A 199 8.08 -21.26 21.00
N ALA A 200 8.34 -20.33 20.06
CA ALA A 200 7.38 -19.30 19.66
C ALA A 200 6.08 -19.92 19.08
N MET A 201 6.21 -20.92 18.22
CA MET A 201 5.06 -21.62 17.67
C MET A 201 4.27 -22.39 18.75
N SER A 202 4.96 -23.05 19.67
CA SER A 202 4.31 -23.77 20.79
C SER A 202 3.52 -22.83 21.70
N ALA A 203 4.08 -21.68 22.04
CA ALA A 203 3.38 -20.65 22.84
C ALA A 203 2.12 -20.15 22.10
N TYR A 204 2.26 -19.84 20.82
CA TYR A 204 1.13 -19.40 19.99
C TYR A 204 0.02 -20.46 19.87
N GLN A 205 0.37 -21.71 19.64
CA GLN A 205 -0.58 -22.82 19.54
C GLN A 205 -1.32 -23.10 20.85
N LYS A 206 -0.64 -22.86 22.00
CA LYS A 206 -1.21 -23.10 23.33
C LYS A 206 -2.32 -22.10 23.68
N ASP A 207 -2.05 -20.82 23.52
CA ASP A 207 -2.93 -19.75 24.01
C ASP A 207 -2.82 -18.42 23.21
N GLY A 208 -2.22 -18.44 22.03
CA GLY A 208 -1.99 -17.25 21.21
C GLY A 208 -0.94 -16.28 21.74
N SER A 209 -0.17 -16.70 22.75
CA SER A 209 0.87 -15.87 23.36
C SER A 209 2.18 -15.86 22.56
N GLY A 210 3.12 -15.03 23.00
CA GLY A 210 4.45 -14.93 22.40
C GLY A 210 4.48 -14.05 21.13
N PRO A 211 5.64 -14.04 20.44
CA PRO A 211 5.90 -13.08 19.36
C PRO A 211 5.00 -13.25 18.12
N LEU A 212 4.37 -14.42 17.93
CA LEU A 212 3.47 -14.66 16.81
C LEU A 212 2.05 -14.11 17.03
N GLY A 213 1.66 -13.85 18.28
CA GLY A 213 0.35 -13.32 18.65
C GLY A 213 0.32 -11.81 18.89
N MET A 214 1.41 -11.09 18.65
CA MET A 214 1.54 -9.67 18.92
C MET A 214 1.69 -8.83 17.64
N VAL A 215 1.51 -7.51 17.77
CA VAL A 215 1.89 -6.53 16.74
C VAL A 215 3.26 -5.97 17.12
N PRO A 216 4.35 -6.37 16.43
CA PRO A 216 5.70 -5.98 16.83
C PRO A 216 6.10 -4.58 16.33
N LEU A 217 5.26 -3.90 15.57
CA LEU A 217 5.57 -2.67 14.88
C LEU A 217 5.17 -1.43 15.67
N VAL A 218 5.96 -0.39 15.56
CA VAL A 218 5.61 0.97 15.95
C VAL A 218 5.83 1.90 14.78
N SER A 219 5.05 2.97 14.72
CA SER A 219 5.09 3.92 13.61
C SER A 219 5.19 5.37 14.09
N ALA A 220 5.48 6.26 13.16
CA ALA A 220 5.32 7.69 13.33
C ALA A 220 4.95 8.33 11.99
N PHE A 221 4.06 9.31 12.00
CA PHE A 221 3.83 10.18 10.85
C PHE A 221 4.62 11.46 11.01
N MET A 222 5.37 11.85 9.98
CA MET A 222 6.27 12.99 10.03
C MET A 222 6.04 13.93 8.86
N PRO A 223 5.95 15.24 9.11
CA PRO A 223 5.91 16.24 8.04
C PRO A 223 7.27 16.34 7.34
N CYS A 224 7.32 17.13 6.28
CA CYS A 224 8.59 17.41 5.60
C CYS A 224 9.58 18.03 6.60
N VAL A 225 10.74 17.40 6.71
CA VAL A 225 11.82 17.87 7.57
C VAL A 225 12.70 18.84 6.83
N ASP A 226 12.93 20.01 7.46
CA ASP A 226 13.84 21.03 6.97
C ASP A 226 15.21 20.88 7.64
N PHE A 227 16.27 21.21 6.92
CA PHE A 227 17.64 21.26 7.45
C PHE A 227 18.08 22.72 7.65
N PRO A 228 19.00 23.00 8.59
CA PRO A 228 19.54 24.33 8.74
C PRO A 228 20.13 24.88 7.43
N GLY A 229 19.63 26.02 6.97
CA GLY A 229 20.09 26.66 5.74
C GLY A 229 19.53 26.10 4.44
N ASP A 230 18.76 25.01 4.51
CA ASP A 230 18.12 24.39 3.34
C ASP A 230 16.60 24.37 3.55
N LYS A 231 15.91 25.12 2.72
CA LYS A 231 14.48 25.29 2.80
C LYS A 231 13.77 24.38 1.82
N ARG A 232 12.55 23.95 2.17
CA ARG A 232 11.68 23.17 1.27
C ARG A 232 11.29 23.90 -0.02
N GLU A 233 11.71 25.19 -0.19
CA GLU A 233 11.51 25.92 -1.43
C GLU A 233 12.05 25.20 -2.66
N HIS A 234 13.19 24.51 -2.54
CA HIS A 234 13.74 23.74 -3.67
C HIS A 234 12.77 22.60 -4.09
N LEU A 235 12.20 21.87 -3.12
CA LEU A 235 11.18 20.85 -3.41
C LEU A 235 9.95 21.46 -4.11
N LEU A 236 9.47 22.60 -3.61
CA LEU A 236 8.33 23.31 -4.21
C LEU A 236 8.65 23.78 -5.63
N GLN A 237 9.84 24.33 -5.87
CA GLN A 237 10.30 24.76 -7.20
C GLN A 237 10.39 23.56 -8.16
N THR A 238 10.87 22.42 -7.70
CA THR A 238 10.93 21.19 -8.51
C THR A 238 9.53 20.73 -8.94
N ILE A 239 8.54 20.82 -8.06
CA ILE A 239 7.14 20.51 -8.38
C ILE A 239 6.57 21.56 -9.33
N ASP A 240 6.83 22.85 -9.09
CA ASP A 240 6.39 23.94 -9.96
C ASP A 240 6.94 23.79 -11.38
N SER A 241 8.22 23.45 -11.51
CA SER A 241 8.84 23.18 -12.82
C SER A 241 8.14 22.02 -13.55
N SER A 242 7.69 21.00 -12.81
CA SER A 242 6.92 19.89 -13.38
C SER A 242 5.51 20.31 -13.79
N LEU A 243 4.88 21.20 -13.00
CA LEU A 243 3.55 21.76 -13.32
C LEU A 243 3.57 22.68 -14.55
N ASP A 244 4.70 23.33 -14.81
CA ASP A 244 4.90 24.20 -15.98
C ASP A 244 5.18 23.42 -17.27
N ASP A 245 5.50 22.11 -17.18
CA ASP A 245 5.71 21.28 -18.38
C ASP A 245 4.38 21.10 -19.14
N PRO A 246 4.28 21.62 -20.40
CA PRO A 246 3.06 21.48 -21.19
C PRO A 246 2.72 20.02 -21.56
N LYS A 247 3.69 19.11 -21.46
CA LYS A 247 3.51 17.68 -21.74
C LYS A 247 2.99 16.90 -20.54
N LEU A 248 2.97 17.53 -19.34
CA LEU A 248 2.43 16.85 -18.16
C LEU A 248 0.95 16.48 -18.37
N PRO A 249 0.55 15.21 -18.22
CA PRO A 249 -0.85 14.81 -18.32
C PRO A 249 -1.74 15.62 -17.38
N VAL A 250 -2.96 15.94 -17.83
CA VAL A 250 -3.92 16.72 -17.05
C VAL A 250 -4.21 16.08 -15.69
N THR A 251 -4.28 14.76 -15.64
CA THR A 251 -4.41 13.95 -14.42
C THR A 251 -3.34 14.31 -13.40
N TYR A 252 -2.07 14.26 -13.82
CA TYR A 252 -0.94 14.52 -12.91
C TYR A 252 -0.87 15.99 -12.52
N ARG A 253 -1.23 16.91 -13.42
CA ARG A 253 -1.27 18.34 -13.11
C ARG A 253 -2.17 18.66 -11.92
N LYS A 254 -3.40 18.11 -11.92
CA LYS A 254 -4.34 18.28 -10.80
C LYS A 254 -3.82 17.65 -9.52
N GLN A 255 -3.31 16.44 -9.61
CA GLN A 255 -2.74 15.72 -8.45
C GLN A 255 -1.53 16.44 -7.87
N TYR A 256 -0.58 16.86 -8.70
CA TYR A 256 0.62 17.58 -8.24
C TYR A 256 0.28 18.92 -7.59
N SER A 257 -0.72 19.62 -8.09
CA SER A 257 -1.21 20.86 -7.46
C SER A 257 -1.73 20.63 -6.03
N ILE A 258 -2.46 19.53 -5.81
CA ILE A 258 -2.94 19.10 -4.49
C ILE A 258 -1.75 18.74 -3.59
N LEU A 259 -0.86 17.86 -4.06
CA LEU A 259 0.30 17.38 -3.30
C LEU A 259 1.27 18.53 -2.94
N ARG A 260 1.45 19.48 -3.86
CA ARG A 260 2.19 20.72 -3.59
C ARG A 260 1.57 21.53 -2.46
N GLY A 261 0.23 21.63 -2.44
CA GLY A 261 -0.51 22.26 -1.34
C GLY A 261 -0.26 21.58 0.00
N MET A 262 -0.34 20.25 0.02
CA MET A 262 -0.07 19.44 1.22
C MET A 262 1.38 19.59 1.71
N LEU A 263 2.37 19.62 0.82
CA LEU A 263 3.77 19.82 1.19
C LEU A 263 4.04 21.16 1.89
N LYS A 264 3.23 22.18 1.64
CA LYS A 264 3.32 23.50 2.31
C LYS A 264 2.83 23.46 3.75
N ASP A 265 1.94 22.54 4.09
CA ASP A 265 1.41 22.43 5.44
C ASP A 265 2.45 21.73 6.34
N SER A 266 2.89 22.43 7.38
CA SER A 266 3.85 21.89 8.34
C SER A 266 3.28 20.79 9.24
N ASN A 267 1.96 20.62 9.26
CA ASN A 267 1.27 19.59 10.03
C ASN A 267 0.86 18.39 9.17
N GLU A 268 1.02 18.47 7.84
CA GLU A 268 0.70 17.36 6.95
C GLU A 268 1.86 16.37 6.86
N PRO A 269 1.67 15.11 7.28
CA PRO A 269 2.73 14.10 7.19
C PRO A 269 3.09 13.75 5.76
N THR A 270 4.34 13.93 5.40
CA THR A 270 4.90 13.55 4.10
C THR A 270 5.53 12.18 4.10
N ALA A 271 5.82 11.63 5.29
CA ALA A 271 6.30 10.27 5.42
C ALA A 271 5.74 9.56 6.66
N GLN A 272 5.70 8.23 6.58
CA GLN A 272 5.55 7.34 7.73
C GLN A 272 6.89 6.71 8.05
N TYR A 273 7.24 6.63 9.34
CA TYR A 273 8.34 5.81 9.82
C TYR A 273 7.80 4.58 10.52
N ILE A 274 8.47 3.46 10.34
CA ILE A 274 8.12 2.18 10.97
C ILE A 274 9.39 1.56 11.55
N LEU A 275 9.34 1.13 12.81
CA LEU A 275 10.35 0.25 13.36
C LEU A 275 9.83 -1.19 13.28
N ALA A 276 10.61 -2.02 12.60
CA ALA A 276 10.40 -3.45 12.48
C ALA A 276 11.50 -4.20 13.24
N PRO A 277 11.18 -5.08 14.20
CA PRO A 277 12.20 -5.74 15.03
C PRO A 277 12.80 -6.98 14.32
N PHE A 278 13.25 -6.81 13.09
CA PHE A 278 13.92 -7.81 12.25
C PHE A 278 14.69 -7.12 11.14
N GLN A 279 15.58 -7.86 10.49
CA GLN A 279 16.33 -7.38 9.33
C GLN A 279 15.43 -7.27 8.09
N LEU A 280 15.63 -6.19 7.31
CA LEU A 280 15.13 -6.05 5.95
C LEU A 280 16.34 -5.98 5.02
N LEU A 281 16.33 -6.74 3.93
CA LEU A 281 17.47 -6.93 3.02
C LEU A 281 17.11 -6.53 1.57
N PRO A 282 16.96 -5.24 1.26
CA PRO A 282 16.56 -4.78 -0.08
C PRO A 282 17.41 -5.36 -1.20
N ARG A 283 18.73 -5.46 -0.97
CA ARG A 283 19.69 -5.99 -1.97
C ARG A 283 19.57 -7.49 -2.21
N ALA A 284 18.85 -8.23 -1.35
CA ALA A 284 18.63 -9.67 -1.53
C ALA A 284 17.48 -10.00 -2.49
N GLY A 285 16.65 -9.00 -2.85
CA GLY A 285 15.48 -9.15 -3.71
C GLY A 285 15.76 -9.75 -5.09
N PRO A 286 14.71 -10.00 -5.90
CA PRO A 286 13.39 -9.38 -5.79
C PRO A 286 12.35 -10.16 -4.97
N ASN A 287 12.65 -11.34 -4.44
CA ASN A 287 11.66 -12.15 -3.76
C ASN A 287 11.43 -11.69 -2.32
N ALA A 288 10.18 -11.60 -1.90
CA ALA A 288 9.82 -11.20 -0.54
C ALA A 288 10.50 -12.07 0.54
N LYS A 289 10.62 -13.40 0.32
CA LYS A 289 11.29 -14.31 1.25
C LYS A 289 12.78 -13.98 1.46
N ASP A 290 13.43 -13.42 0.46
CA ASP A 290 14.85 -13.05 0.51
C ASP A 290 15.03 -11.69 1.17
N ILE A 291 14.11 -10.74 0.89
CA ILE A 291 14.06 -9.40 1.49
C ILE A 291 13.77 -9.49 2.99
N PHE A 292 12.79 -10.31 3.40
CA PHE A 292 12.41 -10.55 4.80
C PHE A 292 13.13 -11.74 5.42
N GLY A 293 14.11 -12.31 4.71
CA GLY A 293 14.89 -13.44 5.16
C GLY A 293 15.88 -13.06 6.25
N MET A 294 16.18 -14.02 7.14
CA MET A 294 17.15 -13.85 8.24
C MET A 294 18.54 -14.30 7.81
N SER A 295 18.98 -13.97 6.59
CA SER A 295 20.23 -14.50 6.01
C SER A 295 21.50 -13.83 6.54
N HIS A 296 21.39 -12.61 7.08
CA HIS A 296 22.53 -11.92 7.68
C HIS A 296 22.72 -12.36 9.14
N PRO A 297 23.95 -12.72 9.57
CA PRO A 297 24.22 -13.07 10.96
C PRO A 297 24.02 -11.87 11.90
N GLY A 298 23.63 -12.11 13.14
CA GLY A 298 23.29 -11.07 14.12
C GLY A 298 21.79 -10.82 14.24
N ASN A 299 21.38 -10.05 15.21
CA ASN A 299 20.00 -9.68 15.48
C ASN A 299 19.82 -8.19 15.25
N PHE A 300 18.81 -7.81 14.47
CA PHE A 300 18.64 -6.43 14.03
C PHE A 300 17.22 -5.92 14.31
N ILE A 301 17.12 -4.60 14.33
CA ILE A 301 15.90 -3.88 14.02
C ILE A 301 16.11 -3.14 12.70
N SER A 302 15.03 -2.90 11.97
CA SER A 302 15.05 -2.02 10.79
C SER A 302 14.16 -0.81 11.05
N ILE A 303 14.66 0.39 10.77
CA ILE A 303 13.87 1.61 10.72
C ILE A 303 13.63 1.92 9.27
N VAL A 304 12.37 2.08 8.93
CA VAL A 304 11.87 2.26 7.56
C VAL A 304 11.26 3.64 7.44
N SER A 305 11.50 4.34 6.34
CA SER A 305 10.72 5.49 5.92
C SER A 305 10.00 5.21 4.60
N LEU A 306 8.79 5.71 4.47
CA LEU A 306 8.00 5.65 3.24
C LEU A 306 7.30 6.98 3.01
N LEU A 307 7.25 7.44 1.75
CA LEU A 307 6.54 8.67 1.39
C LEU A 307 5.03 8.45 1.48
N SER A 308 4.31 9.36 2.14
CA SER A 308 2.85 9.28 2.30
C SER A 308 2.10 9.48 0.97
N HIS A 309 2.57 10.40 0.16
CA HIS A 309 1.92 10.81 -1.10
C HIS A 309 2.96 11.10 -2.17
N PRO A 310 3.48 10.08 -2.87
CA PRO A 310 4.48 10.27 -3.91
C PRO A 310 3.89 11.02 -5.13
N LEU A 311 4.75 11.84 -5.78
CA LEU A 311 4.45 12.42 -7.10
C LEU A 311 4.73 11.43 -8.23
N SER A 312 5.63 10.49 -8.01
CA SER A 312 5.99 9.45 -8.99
C SER A 312 4.80 8.63 -9.42
N ARG A 313 4.71 8.34 -10.71
CA ARG A 313 3.65 7.55 -11.32
C ARG A 313 4.24 6.47 -12.22
N GLY A 314 3.61 5.31 -12.18
CA GLY A 314 3.89 4.17 -13.03
C GLY A 314 2.66 3.74 -13.82
N SER A 315 2.74 2.54 -14.41
CA SER A 315 1.65 1.97 -15.20
C SER A 315 1.62 0.45 -15.16
N VAL A 316 0.47 -0.12 -15.53
CA VAL A 316 0.24 -1.57 -15.66
C VAL A 316 -0.56 -1.82 -16.94
N HIS A 317 0.03 -2.47 -17.92
CA HIS A 317 -0.62 -2.74 -19.20
C HIS A 317 -0.46 -4.19 -19.64
N VAL A 318 -1.37 -4.65 -20.51
CA VAL A 318 -1.20 -5.95 -21.15
C VAL A 318 0.12 -6.04 -21.91
N SER A 319 0.80 -7.19 -21.80
CA SER A 319 1.99 -7.51 -22.60
C SER A 319 1.64 -8.26 -23.88
N SER A 320 0.42 -8.81 -23.98
CA SER A 320 -0.12 -9.52 -25.12
C SER A 320 -1.63 -9.73 -24.99
N ALA A 321 -2.29 -10.28 -26.03
CA ALA A 321 -3.69 -10.69 -25.97
C ALA A 321 -3.92 -12.02 -25.20
N ASP A 322 -2.88 -12.70 -24.77
CA ASP A 322 -2.99 -13.92 -23.96
C ASP A 322 -3.31 -13.57 -22.50
N PRO A 323 -4.46 -13.99 -21.95
CA PRO A 323 -4.82 -13.74 -20.55
C PRO A 323 -3.93 -14.48 -19.55
N ALA A 324 -3.10 -15.42 -19.99
CA ALA A 324 -2.12 -16.11 -19.14
C ALA A 324 -0.80 -15.34 -19.03
N ALA A 325 -0.54 -14.40 -19.93
CA ALA A 325 0.68 -13.59 -19.89
C ALA A 325 0.60 -12.60 -18.72
N ALA A 326 1.70 -12.42 -17.99
CA ALA A 326 1.80 -11.38 -16.98
C ALA A 326 1.75 -9.99 -17.64
N PRO A 327 1.11 -9.00 -17.03
CA PRO A 327 1.14 -7.63 -17.53
C PRO A 327 2.56 -7.04 -17.45
N THR A 328 2.82 -6.06 -18.26
CA THR A 328 3.99 -5.18 -18.11
C THR A 328 3.71 -4.22 -16.96
N ILE A 329 4.57 -4.19 -15.96
CA ILE A 329 4.45 -3.31 -14.80
C ILE A 329 5.66 -2.37 -14.81
N ASP A 330 5.39 -1.08 -14.88
CA ASP A 330 6.35 -0.02 -14.63
C ASP A 330 6.00 0.63 -13.28
N SER A 331 6.76 0.35 -12.25
CA SER A 331 6.46 0.85 -10.90
C SER A 331 6.56 2.39 -10.80
N GLY A 332 7.48 2.98 -11.55
CA GLY A 332 7.75 4.42 -11.50
C GLY A 332 8.24 4.96 -10.16
N ILE A 333 8.47 4.12 -9.15
CA ILE A 333 8.88 4.55 -7.81
C ILE A 333 10.16 5.42 -7.89
N LEU A 334 10.17 6.56 -7.17
CA LEU A 334 11.23 7.56 -7.17
C LEU A 334 11.59 8.13 -8.56
N ARG A 335 10.66 8.09 -9.52
CA ARG A 335 10.84 8.69 -10.85
C ARG A 335 10.84 10.23 -10.77
N HIS A 336 9.99 10.80 -9.94
CA HIS A 336 9.91 12.24 -9.77
C HIS A 336 11.06 12.75 -8.87
N PRO A 337 11.84 13.77 -9.30
CA PRO A 337 13.00 14.23 -8.52
C PRO A 337 12.65 14.71 -7.10
N ALA A 338 11.48 15.33 -6.90
CA ALA A 338 11.04 15.76 -5.58
C ALA A 338 10.81 14.58 -4.62
N ASP A 339 10.37 13.41 -5.10
CA ASP A 339 10.23 12.22 -4.27
C ASP A 339 11.59 11.68 -3.83
N VAL A 340 12.59 11.71 -4.71
CA VAL A 340 13.97 11.32 -4.38
C VAL A 340 14.52 12.20 -3.27
N GLU A 341 14.36 13.52 -3.41
CA GLU A 341 14.83 14.46 -2.39
C GLU A 341 14.07 14.31 -1.09
N LEU A 342 12.75 14.23 -1.14
CA LEU A 342 11.91 14.07 0.07
C LEU A 342 12.25 12.77 0.82
N GLN A 343 12.41 11.65 0.09
CA GLN A 343 12.81 10.37 0.67
C GLN A 343 14.20 10.46 1.31
N ALA A 344 15.15 11.13 0.67
CA ALA A 344 16.50 11.34 1.19
C ALA A 344 16.50 12.18 2.48
N ARG A 345 15.70 13.26 2.53
CA ARG A 345 15.53 14.09 3.73
C ARG A 345 15.01 13.25 4.91
N HIS A 346 14.00 12.44 4.68
CA HIS A 346 13.47 11.53 5.69
C HIS A 346 14.48 10.48 6.10
N SER A 347 15.27 9.93 5.17
CA SER A 347 16.33 8.95 5.46
C SER A 347 17.43 9.54 6.35
N ILE A 348 17.86 10.78 6.10
CA ILE A 348 18.81 11.49 6.96
C ILE A 348 18.21 11.72 8.36
N TRP A 349 16.93 12.12 8.42
CA TRP A 349 16.30 12.40 9.71
C TRP A 349 16.13 11.15 10.59
N MET A 350 15.92 9.97 9.99
CA MET A 350 15.83 8.69 10.73
C MET A 350 17.06 8.40 11.60
N GLU A 351 18.23 8.88 11.19
CA GLU A 351 19.45 8.71 11.98
C GLU A 351 19.33 9.31 13.39
N LYS A 352 18.62 10.43 13.53
CA LYS A 352 18.41 11.09 14.82
C LYS A 352 17.67 10.22 15.82
N ILE A 353 16.80 9.32 15.34
CA ILE A 353 16.01 8.44 16.20
C ILE A 353 16.97 7.50 16.98
N THR A 354 17.94 6.92 16.30
CA THR A 354 18.89 5.98 16.87
C THR A 354 19.92 6.63 17.81
N GLU A 355 20.12 7.94 17.69
CA GLU A 355 21.02 8.73 18.52
C GLU A 355 20.40 9.15 19.85
N THR A 356 19.07 9.04 20.00
CA THR A 356 18.41 9.33 21.27
C THR A 356 18.81 8.33 22.35
N GLU A 357 18.90 8.77 23.61
CA GLU A 357 19.22 7.89 24.74
C GLU A 357 18.27 6.68 24.79
N ALA A 358 16.98 6.91 24.55
CA ALA A 358 15.96 5.87 24.61
C ALA A 358 16.18 4.74 23.58
N MET A 359 16.71 5.04 22.39
CA MET A 359 16.99 4.04 21.36
C MET A 359 18.43 3.52 21.44
N ALA A 360 19.40 4.38 21.69
CA ALA A 360 20.83 4.00 21.72
C ALA A 360 21.12 2.88 22.71
N GLN A 361 20.47 2.86 23.87
CA GLN A 361 20.64 1.79 24.88
C GLN A 361 20.13 0.40 24.44
N LEU A 362 19.29 0.34 23.40
CA LEU A 362 18.78 -0.91 22.84
C LEU A 362 19.63 -1.42 21.66
N LEU A 363 20.54 -0.59 21.18
CA LEU A 363 21.43 -0.91 20.06
C LEU A 363 22.80 -1.33 20.61
N LYS A 364 23.46 -2.21 19.87
CA LYS A 364 24.81 -2.69 20.22
C LYS A 364 25.83 -1.57 20.00
N PRO A 365 26.60 -1.17 21.05
CA PRO A 365 27.66 -0.19 20.87
C PRO A 365 28.70 -0.66 19.84
N GLY A 366 28.93 0.15 18.80
CA GLY A 366 29.79 -0.27 17.68
C GLY A 366 29.24 -1.43 16.85
N GLY A 367 27.94 -1.75 17.02
CA GLY A 367 27.26 -2.83 16.29
C GLY A 367 27.18 -2.57 14.80
N GLN A 368 26.90 -3.62 14.06
CA GLN A 368 26.80 -3.57 12.62
C GLN A 368 25.56 -2.79 12.15
N ARG A 369 25.71 -2.08 11.05
CA ARG A 369 24.63 -1.41 10.33
C ARG A 369 24.41 -2.10 8.99
N LEU A 370 23.16 -2.30 8.62
CA LEU A 370 22.80 -2.85 7.31
C LEU A 370 22.48 -1.70 6.34
N HIS A 371 22.95 -1.85 5.11
CA HIS A 371 22.71 -0.99 3.94
C HIS A 371 23.45 0.34 3.93
N ALA A 372 23.67 0.98 5.06
CA ALA A 372 24.48 2.17 5.22
C ALA A 372 25.47 1.94 6.37
N PRO A 373 26.71 1.50 6.09
CA PRO A 373 27.71 1.22 7.16
C PRO A 373 28.05 2.49 7.95
N ASP A 374 28.04 3.63 7.29
CA ASP A 374 28.25 4.94 7.91
C ASP A 374 26.93 5.69 8.05
N LYS A 375 26.94 6.70 8.95
CA LYS A 375 25.81 7.60 9.13
C LYS A 375 25.51 8.37 7.83
N VAL A 376 24.26 8.37 7.42
CA VAL A 376 23.79 9.11 6.26
C VAL A 376 23.52 10.56 6.66
N ALA A 377 24.34 11.51 6.19
CA ALA A 377 24.25 12.91 6.57
C ALA A 377 24.19 13.88 5.37
N GLU A 378 24.67 13.46 4.21
CA GLU A 378 24.75 14.30 3.00
C GLU A 378 23.58 13.98 2.07
N LEU A 379 22.88 15.03 1.58
CA LEU A 379 21.66 14.86 0.79
C LEU A 379 21.90 14.08 -0.50
N GLU A 380 22.94 14.38 -1.24
CA GLU A 380 23.28 13.71 -2.50
C GLU A 380 23.53 12.20 -2.29
N LYS A 381 24.34 11.86 -1.28
CA LYS A 381 24.58 10.44 -0.93
C LYS A 381 23.29 9.74 -0.48
N ALA A 382 22.43 10.44 0.26
CA ALA A 382 21.14 9.90 0.67
C ALA A 382 20.22 9.66 -0.53
N GLN A 383 20.21 10.56 -1.52
CA GLN A 383 19.44 10.39 -2.76
C GLN A 383 19.87 9.14 -3.55
N ASP A 384 21.17 8.94 -3.70
CA ASP A 384 21.69 7.78 -4.42
C ASP A 384 21.41 6.47 -3.67
N LEU A 385 21.56 6.49 -2.34
CA LEU A 385 21.23 5.34 -1.49
C LEU A 385 19.73 5.01 -1.53
N CYS A 386 18.86 6.03 -1.54
CA CYS A 386 17.41 5.82 -1.68
C CYS A 386 17.06 5.15 -3.01
N LYS A 387 17.65 5.59 -4.14
CA LYS A 387 17.43 4.96 -5.45
C LYS A 387 17.87 3.50 -5.48
N GLU A 388 18.95 3.17 -4.77
CA GLU A 388 19.48 1.81 -4.69
C GLU A 388 18.64 0.88 -3.81
N LEU A 389 18.12 1.41 -2.68
CA LEU A 389 17.49 0.61 -1.63
C LEU A 389 15.95 0.60 -1.69
N VAL A 390 15.33 1.43 -2.52
CA VAL A 390 13.88 1.55 -2.52
C VAL A 390 13.20 0.24 -2.88
N LEU A 391 12.21 -0.12 -2.06
CA LEU A 391 11.31 -1.26 -2.28
C LEU A 391 9.86 -0.80 -2.27
N SER A 392 8.98 -1.61 -2.82
CA SER A 392 7.52 -1.49 -2.66
C SER A 392 7.12 -1.81 -1.22
N MET A 393 6.18 -1.04 -0.66
CA MET A 393 5.47 -1.39 0.58
C MET A 393 4.25 -2.28 0.32
N TYR A 394 4.08 -2.77 -0.92
CA TYR A 394 2.91 -3.55 -1.37
C TYR A 394 1.59 -2.76 -1.28
N HIS A 395 1.65 -1.43 -1.39
CA HIS A 395 0.49 -0.54 -1.36
C HIS A 395 0.10 -0.05 -2.77
N VAL A 396 0.35 -0.89 -3.77
CA VAL A 396 0.03 -0.58 -5.18
C VAL A 396 -1.43 -0.16 -5.35
N SER A 397 -1.67 0.96 -6.06
CA SER A 397 -3.00 1.55 -6.22
C SER A 397 -3.08 2.45 -7.46
N GLY A 398 -4.29 2.86 -7.85
CA GLY A 398 -4.48 3.99 -8.75
C GLY A 398 -4.72 3.67 -10.22
N THR A 399 -4.54 2.44 -10.69
CA THR A 399 -4.56 2.08 -12.13
C THR A 399 -5.93 2.08 -12.81
N CYS A 400 -7.00 2.34 -12.06
CA CYS A 400 -8.37 2.56 -12.55
C CYS A 400 -9.01 3.72 -11.79
N ALA A 401 -8.33 4.87 -11.72
CA ALA A 401 -8.63 5.97 -10.82
C ALA A 401 -10.08 6.49 -10.91
N MET A 402 -10.70 6.74 -9.74
CA MET A 402 -11.99 7.41 -9.62
C MET A 402 -11.81 8.92 -9.75
N MET A 403 -11.89 9.40 -10.97
CA MET A 403 -11.71 10.80 -11.35
C MET A 403 -12.67 11.16 -12.50
N PRO A 404 -12.89 12.44 -12.80
CA PRO A 404 -13.58 12.83 -14.02
C PRO A 404 -12.92 12.19 -15.27
N ARG A 405 -13.74 11.77 -16.22
CA ARG A 405 -13.24 11.11 -17.45
C ARG A 405 -12.26 11.98 -18.22
N GLU A 406 -12.55 13.27 -18.32
CA GLU A 406 -11.70 14.29 -18.97
C GLU A 406 -10.35 14.49 -18.31
N ASP A 407 -10.24 14.10 -17.05
CA ASP A 407 -9.01 14.13 -16.25
C ASP A 407 -8.25 12.79 -16.25
N GLY A 408 -8.64 11.86 -17.12
CA GLY A 408 -8.04 10.52 -17.20
C GLY A 408 -8.65 9.51 -16.22
N GLY A 409 -9.83 9.81 -15.64
CA GLY A 409 -10.55 8.87 -14.78
C GLY A 409 -11.04 7.64 -15.52
N VAL A 410 -11.10 6.51 -14.81
CA VAL A 410 -11.58 5.22 -15.32
C VAL A 410 -12.96 4.88 -14.80
N VAL A 411 -13.27 5.26 -13.56
CA VAL A 411 -14.57 5.03 -12.94
C VAL A 411 -15.19 6.33 -12.43
N ASP A 412 -16.52 6.36 -12.46
CA ASP A 412 -17.32 7.45 -11.91
C ASP A 412 -17.47 7.36 -10.37
N PRO A 413 -18.09 8.35 -9.68
CA PRO A 413 -18.31 8.31 -8.24
C PRO A 413 -19.20 7.15 -7.75
N ARG A 414 -19.93 6.47 -8.66
CA ARG A 414 -20.66 5.25 -8.36
C ARG A 414 -19.87 4.00 -8.73
N LEU A 415 -18.56 4.14 -8.98
CA LEU A 415 -17.59 3.08 -9.28
C LEU A 415 -17.82 2.37 -10.62
N LYS A 416 -18.66 2.92 -11.50
CA LYS A 416 -18.91 2.38 -12.83
C LYS A 416 -17.82 2.78 -13.80
N VAL A 417 -17.34 1.82 -14.59
CA VAL A 417 -16.34 2.05 -15.64
C VAL A 417 -16.95 2.90 -16.75
N TYR A 418 -16.34 4.03 -17.06
CA TYR A 418 -16.80 4.93 -18.11
C TYR A 418 -16.95 4.21 -19.46
N GLY A 419 -18.02 4.53 -20.18
CA GLY A 419 -18.35 3.89 -21.45
C GLY A 419 -19.00 2.51 -21.33
N THR A 420 -19.24 2.03 -20.10
CA THR A 420 -19.99 0.79 -19.84
C THR A 420 -21.27 1.07 -19.07
N SER A 421 -22.26 0.16 -19.21
CA SER A 421 -23.54 0.29 -18.48
C SER A 421 -23.52 -0.42 -17.12
N ASN A 422 -22.76 -1.52 -16.99
CA ASN A 422 -22.88 -2.47 -15.89
C ASN A 422 -21.56 -3.13 -15.45
N VAL A 423 -20.43 -2.42 -15.59
CA VAL A 423 -19.14 -2.86 -15.04
C VAL A 423 -18.71 -1.89 -13.95
N ARG A 424 -18.29 -2.41 -12.79
CA ARG A 424 -17.72 -1.64 -11.68
C ARG A 424 -16.31 -2.13 -11.33
N VAL A 425 -15.51 -1.23 -10.76
CA VAL A 425 -14.24 -1.56 -10.10
C VAL A 425 -14.39 -1.30 -8.60
N VAL A 426 -14.02 -2.29 -7.79
CA VAL A 426 -14.10 -2.21 -6.32
C VAL A 426 -12.83 -2.81 -5.71
N ASP A 427 -11.71 -2.13 -5.88
CA ASP A 427 -10.41 -2.49 -5.28
C ASP A 427 -9.50 -1.25 -5.21
N ALA A 428 -8.23 -1.43 -4.80
CA ALA A 428 -7.30 -0.33 -4.65
C ALA A 428 -6.93 0.38 -5.97
N SER A 429 -7.24 -0.19 -7.13
CA SER A 429 -6.97 0.46 -8.41
C SER A 429 -7.76 1.76 -8.61
N LEU A 430 -8.87 1.93 -7.86
CA LEU A 430 -9.72 3.12 -7.98
C LEU A 430 -9.20 4.36 -7.25
N PHE A 431 -8.16 4.27 -6.41
CA PHE A 431 -7.68 5.43 -5.68
C PHE A 431 -7.05 6.47 -6.63
N PRO A 432 -7.54 7.73 -6.65
CA PRO A 432 -6.90 8.78 -7.45
C PRO A 432 -5.52 9.17 -6.89
N LEU A 433 -5.40 9.16 -5.57
CA LEU A 433 -4.15 9.32 -4.82
C LEU A 433 -4.06 8.19 -3.80
N VAL A 434 -2.86 7.61 -3.64
CA VAL A 434 -2.64 6.60 -2.59
C VAL A 434 -2.88 7.22 -1.23
N PRO A 435 -3.76 6.65 -0.37
CA PRO A 435 -4.02 7.20 0.96
C PRO A 435 -2.82 6.97 1.88
N ARG A 436 -2.56 7.92 2.77
CA ARG A 436 -1.51 7.85 3.79
C ARG A 436 -1.62 6.59 4.65
N GLY A 437 -0.48 6.01 4.98
CA GLY A 437 -0.38 4.82 5.83
C GLY A 437 -0.72 3.51 5.11
N ASN A 438 -1.02 2.48 5.88
CA ASN A 438 -1.38 1.17 5.32
C ASN A 438 -2.77 1.22 4.69
N ILE A 439 -2.88 0.92 3.41
CA ILE A 439 -4.11 1.11 2.61
C ILE A 439 -5.22 0.10 2.92
N GLN A 440 -4.97 -0.95 3.69
CA GLN A 440 -5.93 -2.04 3.94
C GLN A 440 -7.27 -1.53 4.49
N ALA A 441 -7.25 -0.65 5.50
CA ALA A 441 -8.47 -0.11 6.11
C ALA A 441 -9.30 0.68 5.08
N THR A 442 -8.64 1.46 4.23
CA THR A 442 -9.30 2.24 3.16
C THR A 442 -9.92 1.31 2.11
N VAL A 443 -9.25 0.21 1.75
CA VAL A 443 -9.80 -0.79 0.82
C VAL A 443 -11.07 -1.43 1.39
N PHE A 444 -11.08 -1.79 2.69
CA PHE A 444 -12.30 -2.29 3.35
C PHE A 444 -13.42 -1.23 3.36
N ALA A 445 -13.11 0.01 3.69
CA ALA A 445 -14.09 1.09 3.72
C ALA A 445 -14.72 1.34 2.33
N VAL A 446 -13.91 1.29 1.27
CA VAL A 446 -14.39 1.37 -0.11
C VAL A 446 -15.29 0.20 -0.48
N ALA A 447 -14.93 -1.02 -0.10
CA ALA A 447 -15.73 -2.21 -0.39
C ALA A 447 -17.10 -2.18 0.31
N GLU A 448 -17.14 -1.74 1.58
CA GLU A 448 -18.39 -1.51 2.31
C GLU A 448 -19.25 -0.44 1.64
N LYS A 449 -18.66 0.71 1.30
CA LYS A 449 -19.37 1.78 0.59
C LYS A 449 -19.87 1.34 -0.79
N ALA A 450 -19.08 0.55 -1.51
CA ALA A 450 -19.48 -0.03 -2.80
C ALA A 450 -20.70 -0.94 -2.65
N ALA A 451 -20.75 -1.76 -1.59
CA ALA A 451 -21.90 -2.61 -1.31
C ALA A 451 -23.18 -1.79 -1.09
N ASP A 452 -23.09 -0.65 -0.38
CA ASP A 452 -24.23 0.26 -0.20
C ASP A 452 -24.67 0.90 -1.52
N ILE A 453 -23.71 1.40 -2.33
CA ILE A 453 -24.00 1.97 -3.65
C ILE A 453 -24.70 0.95 -4.55
N ILE A 454 -24.26 -0.31 -4.55
CA ILE A 454 -24.87 -1.39 -5.34
C ILE A 454 -26.31 -1.65 -4.87
N LYS A 455 -26.56 -1.72 -3.56
CA LYS A 455 -27.90 -1.90 -3.00
C LYS A 455 -28.85 -0.74 -3.37
N GLU A 456 -28.35 0.49 -3.28
CA GLU A 456 -29.10 1.68 -3.72
C GLU A 456 -29.50 1.62 -5.18
N ASP A 457 -28.58 1.23 -6.08
CA ASP A 457 -28.85 1.12 -7.51
C ASP A 457 -29.85 -0.01 -7.79
N LEU A 458 -29.77 -1.13 -7.08
CA LEU A 458 -30.73 -2.23 -7.18
C LEU A 458 -32.12 -1.85 -6.70
N ALA A 459 -32.25 -0.95 -5.74
CA ALA A 459 -33.54 -0.48 -5.25
C ALA A 459 -34.21 0.54 -6.18
N ARG A 460 -33.43 1.16 -7.09
CA ARG A 460 -33.90 2.13 -8.09
C ARG A 460 -34.26 1.51 -9.46
N SER A 461 -33.77 0.31 -9.73
CA SER A 461 -34.00 -0.46 -10.97
C SER A 461 -35.23 -1.36 -10.87
#